data_a8be7348d70faecd7dd4fe5a57c720d4
#
_entry.id   a8be7348d70faecd7dd4fe5a57c720d4
#
_cell.length_a   1.000
_cell.length_b   1.000
_cell.length_c   1.000
_cell.angle_alpha   90.00
_cell.angle_beta   90.00
_cell.angle_gamma   90.00
#
_symmetry.space_group_name_H-M   'P 1'
#
loop_
_entity.id
_entity.type
_entity.pdbx_description
1 polymer ?
#
loop_
_entity_poly.entity_id
_entity_poly.type
_entity_poly.pdbx_seq_one_letter_code
_entity_poly.pdbx_strand_id
1 'polypeptide(L)'
;MTALAEPATAGSDVTWYALSPEDVASRLQVDPASGLAPSEATQRLQQYGPNAMAEAKPEPVWKRFAKQYREYMQIVLVGAAVVSLLIGEYVTGVGLILLTLFNAWLGYHQEGKAEAAAAALGKMMKAVAKVRRAGDVTEVPAEQIVPGDVVLLDAGDRVPADGRVIVAATLQIEEGALTGESVAVEKS
;
A
#
# COMPACT_ATOMS: atom_id res chain seq x y z
N MET A 1 -25.21 -6.69 7.17
CA MET A 1 -24.05 -6.95 8.06
C MET A 1 -23.23 -8.04 7.42
N THR A 2 -22.25 -7.70 6.62
CA THR A 2 -21.35 -8.66 5.98
C THR A 2 -20.00 -8.45 6.64
N ALA A 3 -19.57 -9.42 7.42
CA ALA A 3 -18.30 -9.43 8.09
C ALA A 3 -17.17 -9.42 7.04
N LEU A 4 -16.27 -8.47 7.15
CA LEU A 4 -14.98 -8.46 6.45
C LEU A 4 -14.20 -9.67 6.96
N ALA A 5 -13.85 -10.59 6.06
CA ALA A 5 -12.88 -11.62 6.35
C ALA A 5 -11.54 -10.92 6.64
N GLU A 6 -11.10 -10.97 7.89
CA GLU A 6 -9.72 -10.64 8.24
C GLU A 6 -8.79 -11.58 7.45
N PRO A 7 -7.69 -11.07 6.88
CA PRO A 7 -6.67 -11.94 6.33
C PRO A 7 -6.22 -12.87 7.46
N ALA A 8 -6.14 -14.16 7.17
CA ALA A 8 -5.67 -15.16 8.10
C ALA A 8 -4.27 -14.77 8.57
N THR A 9 -4.20 -14.10 9.72
CA THR A 9 -2.95 -13.84 10.42
C THR A 9 -2.36 -15.19 10.77
N ALA A 10 -1.21 -15.50 10.20
CA ALA A 10 -0.41 -16.62 10.62
C ALA A 10 -0.26 -16.54 12.14
N GLY A 11 -0.96 -17.40 12.87
CA GLY A 11 -0.98 -17.66 14.31
C GLY A 11 -0.64 -16.45 15.20
N SER A 12 -1.67 -15.77 15.69
CA SER A 12 -1.56 -14.57 16.55
C SER A 12 -0.88 -14.77 17.92
N ASP A 13 -0.26 -15.92 18.18
CA ASP A 13 0.40 -16.22 19.45
C ASP A 13 1.91 -16.48 19.35
N VAL A 14 2.50 -16.37 18.17
CA VAL A 14 3.95 -16.63 18.01
C VAL A 14 4.72 -15.32 18.03
N THR A 15 5.55 -15.15 19.05
CA THR A 15 6.46 -14.01 19.19
C THR A 15 7.70 -14.26 18.33
N TRP A 16 7.62 -14.02 17.03
CA TRP A 16 8.65 -14.35 16.04
C TRP A 16 10.01 -13.72 16.35
N TYR A 17 10.03 -12.50 16.90
CA TYR A 17 11.27 -11.81 17.26
C TYR A 17 12.03 -12.44 18.44
N ALA A 18 11.36 -13.28 19.23
CA ALA A 18 11.96 -13.96 20.36
C ALA A 18 12.54 -15.36 20.00
N LEU A 19 12.29 -15.82 18.77
CA LEU A 19 12.76 -17.14 18.31
C LEU A 19 14.16 -17.04 17.74
N SER A 20 14.93 -18.15 17.85
CA SER A 20 16.20 -18.28 17.12
C SER A 20 15.97 -18.40 15.62
N PRO A 21 16.97 -18.09 14.77
CA PRO A 21 16.86 -18.30 13.32
C PRO A 21 16.50 -19.74 12.95
N GLU A 22 17.04 -20.71 13.67
CA GLU A 22 16.80 -22.14 13.47
C GLU A 22 15.36 -22.53 13.81
N ASP A 23 14.81 -21.98 14.90
CA ASP A 23 13.41 -22.21 15.30
C ASP A 23 12.45 -21.61 14.28
N VAL A 24 12.75 -20.41 13.75
CA VAL A 24 11.96 -19.77 12.70
C VAL A 24 11.98 -20.62 11.43
N ALA A 25 13.15 -21.06 10.97
CA ALA A 25 13.32 -21.90 9.79
C ALA A 25 12.55 -23.23 9.94
N SER A 26 12.66 -23.87 11.12
CA SER A 26 11.94 -25.11 11.42
C SER A 26 10.41 -24.92 11.41
N ARG A 27 9.90 -23.85 12.01
CA ARG A 27 8.45 -23.55 12.03
C ARG A 27 7.90 -23.22 10.66
N LEU A 28 8.69 -22.53 9.84
CA LEU A 28 8.33 -22.21 8.46
C LEU A 28 8.61 -23.35 7.49
N GLN A 29 9.20 -24.47 8.00
CA GLN A 29 9.53 -25.66 7.22
C GLN A 29 10.37 -25.30 5.98
N VAL A 30 11.44 -24.54 6.19
CA VAL A 30 12.36 -24.12 5.14
C VAL A 30 13.80 -24.40 5.57
N ASP A 31 14.60 -24.90 4.62
CA ASP A 31 16.04 -24.97 4.77
C ASP A 31 16.66 -23.64 4.27
N PRO A 32 17.33 -22.86 5.12
CA PRO A 32 17.94 -21.59 4.72
C PRO A 32 18.98 -21.72 3.59
N ALA A 33 19.60 -22.89 3.44
CA ALA A 33 20.62 -23.10 2.42
C ALA A 33 20.02 -23.24 1.01
N SER A 34 18.87 -23.90 0.89
CA SER A 34 18.21 -24.16 -0.39
C SER A 34 17.01 -23.22 -0.65
N GLY A 35 16.38 -22.69 0.40
CA GLY A 35 15.14 -21.93 0.30
C GLY A 35 13.95 -22.80 -0.08
N LEU A 36 12.81 -22.17 -0.38
CA LEU A 36 11.59 -22.85 -0.78
C LEU A 36 11.68 -23.44 -2.19
N ALA A 37 10.98 -24.55 -2.41
CA ALA A 37 10.74 -25.01 -3.77
C ALA A 37 9.78 -24.05 -4.51
N PRO A 38 9.93 -23.84 -5.83
CA PRO A 38 9.06 -22.92 -6.59
C PRO A 38 7.57 -23.29 -6.53
N SER A 39 7.27 -24.59 -6.50
CA SER A 39 5.89 -25.10 -6.35
C SER A 39 5.30 -24.74 -4.99
N GLU A 40 6.10 -24.85 -3.94
CA GLU A 40 5.69 -24.51 -2.58
C GLU A 40 5.50 -23.00 -2.41
N ALA A 41 6.40 -22.18 -2.96
CA ALA A 41 6.23 -20.73 -2.98
C ALA A 41 4.92 -20.32 -3.67
N THR A 42 4.56 -20.97 -4.78
CA THR A 42 3.28 -20.74 -5.48
C THR A 42 2.08 -21.13 -4.62
N GLN A 43 2.16 -22.26 -3.94
CA GLN A 43 1.09 -22.72 -3.04
C GLN A 43 0.91 -21.77 -1.85
N ARG A 44 2.01 -21.33 -1.24
CA ARG A 44 1.98 -20.36 -0.13
C ARG A 44 1.42 -19.00 -0.59
N LEU A 45 1.75 -18.56 -1.80
CA LEU A 45 1.19 -17.34 -2.38
C LEU A 45 -0.33 -17.42 -2.56
N GLN A 46 -0.85 -18.59 -2.93
CA GLN A 46 -2.30 -18.80 -3.00
C GLN A 46 -2.96 -18.85 -1.61
N GLN A 47 -2.27 -19.40 -0.62
CA GLN A 47 -2.76 -19.53 0.75
C GLN A 47 -2.75 -18.21 1.52
N TYR A 48 -1.65 -17.46 1.47
CA TYR A 48 -1.46 -16.24 2.26
C TYR A 48 -1.82 -14.97 1.49
N GLY A 49 -1.94 -15.06 0.16
CA GLY A 49 -2.12 -13.90 -0.70
C GLY A 49 -0.82 -13.13 -0.98
N PRO A 50 -0.88 -12.06 -1.78
CA PRO A 50 0.27 -11.25 -2.12
C PRO A 50 0.77 -10.45 -0.91
N ASN A 51 2.09 -10.28 -0.81
CA ASN A 51 2.74 -9.39 0.16
C ASN A 51 2.52 -7.92 -0.26
N ALA A 52 1.33 -7.44 0.00
CA ALA A 52 0.92 -6.08 -0.31
C ALA A 52 -0.01 -5.57 0.79
N MET A 53 0.13 -4.30 1.13
CA MET A 53 -0.85 -3.64 2.00
C MET A 53 -2.20 -3.59 1.28
N ALA A 54 -3.28 -3.79 2.03
CA ALA A 54 -4.62 -3.71 1.47
C ALA A 54 -4.83 -2.33 0.80
N GLU A 55 -5.01 -2.34 -0.52
CA GLU A 55 -5.34 -1.11 -1.23
C GLU A 55 -6.66 -0.56 -0.70
N ALA A 56 -6.69 0.73 -0.38
CA ALA A 56 -7.92 1.41 -0.01
C ALA A 56 -8.92 1.28 -1.18
N LYS A 57 -10.12 0.77 -0.90
CA LYS A 57 -11.16 0.66 -1.91
C LYS A 57 -11.42 2.04 -2.54
N PRO A 58 -11.47 2.15 -3.87
CA PRO A 58 -11.72 3.41 -4.53
C PRO A 58 -13.05 4.00 -4.03
N GLU A 59 -13.02 5.27 -3.68
CA GLU A 59 -14.23 5.96 -3.24
C GLU A 59 -15.28 5.99 -4.35
N PRO A 60 -16.56 5.76 -4.05
CA PRO A 60 -17.61 5.79 -5.05
C PRO A 60 -17.72 7.19 -5.68
N VAL A 61 -17.99 7.23 -7.00
CA VAL A 61 -18.01 8.43 -7.83
C VAL A 61 -18.84 9.57 -7.23
N TRP A 62 -19.99 9.26 -6.65
CA TRP A 62 -20.86 10.27 -6.04
C TRP A 62 -20.22 10.94 -4.82
N LYS A 63 -19.41 10.21 -4.01
CA LYS A 63 -18.69 10.78 -2.87
C LYS A 63 -17.59 11.72 -3.34
N ARG A 64 -16.84 11.34 -4.38
CA ARG A 64 -15.82 12.19 -5.00
C ARG A 64 -16.43 13.48 -5.55
N PHE A 65 -17.56 13.36 -6.22
CA PHE A 65 -18.29 14.54 -6.72
C PHE A 65 -18.82 15.42 -5.58
N ALA A 66 -19.40 14.83 -4.54
CA ALA A 66 -19.88 15.57 -3.36
C ALA A 66 -18.77 16.25 -2.60
N LYS A 67 -17.55 15.69 -2.60
CA LYS A 67 -16.35 16.28 -1.96
C LYS A 67 -16.00 17.64 -2.57
N GLN A 68 -16.23 17.85 -3.87
CA GLN A 68 -16.02 19.13 -4.54
C GLN A 68 -16.85 20.26 -3.91
N TYR A 69 -18.05 19.95 -3.41
CA TYR A 69 -18.90 20.95 -2.75
C TYR A 69 -18.47 21.28 -1.31
N ARG A 70 -17.46 20.63 -0.76
CA ARG A 70 -16.88 20.97 0.54
C ARG A 70 -15.77 22.03 0.44
N GLU A 71 -15.35 22.38 -0.76
CA GLU A 71 -14.41 23.47 -0.95
C GLU A 71 -15.06 24.81 -0.63
N TYR A 72 -14.32 25.67 0.05
CA TYR A 72 -14.80 26.97 0.52
C TYR A 72 -15.40 27.82 -0.61
N MET A 73 -14.72 27.88 -1.75
CA MET A 73 -15.17 28.60 -2.93
C MET A 73 -16.54 28.11 -3.44
N GLN A 74 -16.72 26.81 -3.46
CA GLN A 74 -17.95 26.16 -3.92
C GLN A 74 -19.12 26.45 -2.98
N ILE A 75 -18.88 26.45 -1.67
CA ILE A 75 -19.90 26.80 -0.65
C ILE A 75 -20.37 28.25 -0.86
N VAL A 76 -19.44 29.18 -1.10
CA VAL A 76 -19.78 30.58 -1.34
C VAL A 76 -20.63 30.75 -2.62
N LEU A 77 -20.25 30.07 -3.72
CA LEU A 77 -21.02 30.10 -4.98
C LEU A 77 -22.42 29.52 -4.83
N VAL A 78 -22.56 28.40 -4.12
CA VAL A 78 -23.89 27.81 -3.83
C VAL A 78 -24.70 28.77 -2.97
N GLY A 79 -24.12 29.37 -1.96
CA GLY A 79 -24.78 30.38 -1.12
C GLY A 79 -25.28 31.58 -1.96
N ALA A 80 -24.42 32.09 -2.85
CA ALA A 80 -24.80 33.19 -3.76
C ALA A 80 -25.94 32.81 -4.72
N ALA A 81 -25.91 31.56 -5.25
CA ALA A 81 -26.99 31.03 -6.09
C ALA A 81 -28.34 31.01 -5.37
N VAL A 82 -28.34 30.51 -4.12
CA VAL A 82 -29.55 30.45 -3.27
C VAL A 82 -30.08 31.86 -3.00
N VAL A 83 -29.23 32.79 -2.62
CA VAL A 83 -29.60 34.19 -2.37
C VAL A 83 -30.19 34.84 -3.62
N SER A 84 -29.54 34.67 -4.79
CA SER A 84 -30.05 35.18 -6.06
C SER A 84 -31.47 34.69 -6.41
N LEU A 85 -31.71 33.39 -6.19
CA LEU A 85 -33.05 32.81 -6.42
C LEU A 85 -34.12 33.36 -5.43
N LEU A 86 -33.75 33.60 -4.18
CA LEU A 86 -34.64 34.15 -3.17
C LEU A 86 -35.06 35.62 -3.45
N ILE A 87 -34.13 36.39 -4.05
CA ILE A 87 -34.39 37.79 -4.46
C ILE A 87 -35.20 37.88 -5.77
N GLY A 88 -35.37 36.73 -6.48
CA GLY A 88 -36.07 36.70 -7.75
C GLY A 88 -35.17 36.88 -9.00
N GLU A 89 -33.84 36.93 -8.79
CA GLU A 89 -32.85 37.00 -9.86
C GLU A 89 -32.57 35.62 -10.46
N TYR A 90 -33.57 35.05 -11.12
CA TYR A 90 -33.55 33.65 -11.62
C TYR A 90 -32.42 33.39 -12.63
N VAL A 91 -32.15 34.37 -13.53
CA VAL A 91 -31.06 34.22 -14.53
C VAL A 91 -29.70 34.08 -13.86
N THR A 92 -29.44 34.96 -12.90
CA THR A 92 -28.19 34.91 -12.11
C THR A 92 -28.09 33.64 -11.27
N GLY A 93 -29.18 33.26 -10.58
CA GLY A 93 -29.22 32.06 -9.76
C GLY A 93 -28.99 30.78 -10.55
N VAL A 94 -29.66 30.62 -11.70
CA VAL A 94 -29.45 29.48 -12.60
C VAL A 94 -28.05 29.48 -13.19
N GLY A 95 -27.53 30.63 -13.59
CA GLY A 95 -26.15 30.77 -14.09
C GLY A 95 -25.10 30.31 -13.05
N LEU A 96 -25.29 30.69 -11.79
CA LEU A 96 -24.39 30.25 -10.67
C LEU A 96 -24.51 28.74 -10.41
N ILE A 97 -25.71 28.14 -10.48
CA ILE A 97 -25.88 26.70 -10.35
C ILE A 97 -25.15 25.97 -11.48
N LEU A 98 -25.29 26.41 -12.72
CA LEU A 98 -24.57 25.80 -13.84
C LEU A 98 -23.08 25.93 -13.70
N LEU A 99 -22.58 27.08 -13.20
CA LEU A 99 -21.19 27.30 -12.94
C LEU A 99 -20.65 26.35 -11.83
N THR A 100 -21.40 26.17 -10.75
CA THR A 100 -20.99 25.25 -9.67
C THR A 100 -20.95 23.80 -10.14
N LEU A 101 -21.91 23.38 -10.96
CA LEU A 101 -21.91 22.05 -11.56
C LEU A 101 -20.72 21.85 -12.52
N PHE A 102 -20.44 22.85 -13.35
CA PHE A 102 -19.31 22.82 -14.25
C PHE A 102 -17.97 22.75 -13.49
N ASN A 103 -17.80 23.57 -12.44
CA ASN A 103 -16.62 23.54 -11.58
C ASN A 103 -16.44 22.19 -10.89
N ALA A 104 -17.53 21.61 -10.35
CA ALA A 104 -17.48 20.30 -9.72
C ALA A 104 -17.12 19.19 -10.73
N TRP A 105 -17.64 19.26 -11.95
CA TRP A 105 -17.27 18.35 -13.03
C TRP A 105 -15.80 18.49 -13.44
N LEU A 106 -15.32 19.72 -13.56
CA LEU A 106 -13.93 20.01 -13.91
C LEU A 106 -12.97 19.50 -12.81
N GLY A 107 -13.28 19.80 -11.54
CA GLY A 107 -12.51 19.32 -10.38
C GLY A 107 -12.43 17.80 -10.33
N TYR A 108 -13.55 17.12 -10.53
CA TYR A 108 -13.58 15.66 -10.60
C TYR A 108 -12.67 15.10 -11.72
N HIS A 109 -12.66 15.73 -12.89
CA HIS A 109 -11.80 15.32 -14.00
C HIS A 109 -10.31 15.58 -13.74
N GLN A 110 -9.97 16.69 -13.10
CA GLN A 110 -8.58 17.02 -12.75
C GLN A 110 -8.04 16.10 -11.66
N GLU A 111 -8.83 15.82 -10.61
CA GLU A 111 -8.46 14.90 -9.53
C GLU A 111 -8.22 13.49 -10.07
N GLY A 112 -9.08 13.00 -10.96
CA GLY A 112 -8.94 11.69 -11.59
C GLY A 112 -7.65 11.54 -12.42
N LYS A 113 -7.22 12.59 -13.12
CA LYS A 113 -5.95 12.59 -13.87
C LYS A 113 -4.74 12.57 -12.94
N ALA A 114 -4.77 13.38 -11.87
CA ALA A 114 -3.70 13.43 -10.87
C ALA A 114 -3.53 12.08 -10.14
N GLU A 115 -4.65 11.44 -9.75
CA GLU A 115 -4.67 10.13 -9.12
C GLU A 115 -4.13 9.03 -10.05
N ALA A 116 -4.54 9.05 -11.33
CA ALA A 116 -4.04 8.11 -12.33
C ALA A 116 -2.52 8.25 -12.57
N ALA A 117 -2.01 9.49 -12.61
CA ALA A 117 -0.59 9.76 -12.76
C ALA A 117 0.21 9.29 -11.54
N ALA A 118 -0.30 9.53 -10.32
CA ALA A 118 0.32 9.04 -9.08
C ALA A 118 0.32 7.51 -9.01
N ALA A 119 -0.78 6.86 -9.41
CA ALA A 119 -0.87 5.40 -9.46
C ALA A 119 0.09 4.80 -10.52
N ALA A 120 0.29 5.46 -11.66
CA ALA A 120 1.24 5.03 -12.68
C ALA A 120 2.69 5.10 -12.16
N LEU A 121 3.05 6.18 -11.45
CA LEU A 121 4.36 6.31 -10.80
C LEU A 121 4.55 5.22 -9.73
N GLY A 122 3.55 4.95 -8.90
CA GLY A 122 3.60 3.88 -7.89
C GLY A 122 3.83 2.50 -8.51
N LYS A 123 3.22 2.22 -9.67
CA LYS A 123 3.45 0.97 -10.42
C LYS A 123 4.86 0.85 -10.99
N MET A 124 5.48 1.96 -11.40
CA MET A 124 6.87 1.97 -11.90
C MET A 124 7.90 1.72 -10.79
N MET A 125 7.54 2.00 -9.53
CA MET A 125 8.40 1.79 -8.36
C MET A 125 8.17 0.45 -7.67
N LYS A 126 7.64 -0.56 -8.40
CA LYS A 126 7.47 -1.90 -7.81
C LYS A 126 8.82 -2.42 -7.33
N ALA A 127 8.90 -2.63 -6.01
CA ALA A 127 10.08 -3.19 -5.40
C ALA A 127 10.27 -4.63 -5.88
N VAL A 128 11.49 -4.96 -6.29
CA VAL A 128 11.93 -6.33 -6.51
C VAL A 128 12.74 -6.79 -5.30
N ALA A 129 12.74 -8.08 -5.05
CA ALA A 129 13.53 -8.69 -4.00
C ALA A 129 14.30 -9.89 -4.54
N LYS A 130 15.51 -10.09 -4.06
CA LYS A 130 16.32 -11.27 -4.33
C LYS A 130 15.96 -12.35 -3.33
N VAL A 131 15.49 -13.47 -3.80
CA VAL A 131 15.12 -14.62 -2.96
C VAL A 131 15.90 -15.85 -3.38
N ARG A 132 16.23 -16.71 -2.40
CA ARG A 132 16.78 -18.02 -2.67
C ARG A 132 15.65 -19.03 -2.72
N ARG A 133 15.48 -19.70 -3.87
CA ARG A 133 14.50 -20.78 -4.07
C ARG A 133 15.17 -21.93 -4.81
N ALA A 134 15.00 -23.15 -4.31
CA ALA A 134 15.63 -24.36 -4.83
C ALA A 134 17.17 -24.27 -4.99
N GLY A 135 17.84 -23.51 -4.13
CA GLY A 135 19.28 -23.27 -4.16
C GLY A 135 19.72 -22.10 -5.03
N ASP A 136 18.89 -21.64 -5.95
CA ASP A 136 19.20 -20.54 -6.85
C ASP A 136 18.69 -19.20 -6.31
N VAL A 137 19.45 -18.12 -6.60
CA VAL A 137 19.04 -16.75 -6.28
C VAL A 137 18.33 -16.16 -7.50
N THR A 138 17.07 -15.75 -7.28
CA THR A 138 16.22 -15.16 -8.32
C THR A 138 15.61 -13.86 -7.85
N GLU A 139 15.39 -12.93 -8.78
CA GLU A 139 14.63 -11.71 -8.51
C GLU A 139 13.14 -11.95 -8.71
N VAL A 140 12.36 -11.59 -7.70
CA VAL A 140 10.90 -11.67 -7.75
C VAL A 140 10.29 -10.32 -7.35
N PRO A 141 9.10 -9.96 -7.85
CA PRO A 141 8.35 -8.83 -7.32
C PRO A 141 8.13 -9.00 -5.81
N ALA A 142 8.32 -7.93 -5.03
CA ALA A 142 8.14 -8.00 -3.58
C ALA A 142 6.75 -8.51 -3.17
N GLU A 143 5.74 -8.28 -4.01
CA GLU A 143 4.37 -8.80 -3.82
C GLU A 143 4.28 -10.34 -3.87
N GLN A 144 5.30 -11.02 -4.44
CA GLN A 144 5.34 -12.49 -4.57
C GLN A 144 6.19 -13.16 -3.49
N ILE A 145 6.69 -12.41 -2.53
CA ILE A 145 7.35 -12.95 -1.35
C ILE A 145 6.31 -13.62 -0.46
N VAL A 146 6.66 -14.78 0.05
CA VAL A 146 5.78 -15.58 0.92
C VAL A 146 6.47 -15.94 2.22
N PRO A 147 5.73 -16.23 3.29
CA PRO A 147 6.34 -16.74 4.54
C PRO A 147 7.22 -17.95 4.27
N GLY A 148 8.47 -17.89 4.73
CA GLY A 148 9.49 -18.93 4.50
C GLY A 148 10.45 -18.65 3.33
N ASP A 149 10.24 -17.58 2.55
CA ASP A 149 11.27 -17.17 1.59
C ASP A 149 12.55 -16.72 2.29
N VAL A 150 13.68 -17.11 1.73
CA VAL A 150 15.00 -16.62 2.15
C VAL A 150 15.37 -15.43 1.28
N VAL A 151 15.30 -14.24 1.87
CA VAL A 151 15.59 -12.97 1.19
C VAL A 151 17.05 -12.61 1.34
N LEU A 152 17.68 -12.18 0.26
CA LEU A 152 19.03 -11.63 0.26
C LEU A 152 18.94 -10.10 0.11
N LEU A 153 19.70 -9.41 0.96
CA LEU A 153 19.73 -7.94 0.97
C LEU A 153 21.17 -7.48 0.69
N ASP A 154 21.30 -6.62 -0.30
CA ASP A 154 22.53 -5.89 -0.59
C ASP A 154 22.43 -4.44 -0.09
N ALA A 155 23.55 -3.74 -0.01
CA ALA A 155 23.57 -2.34 0.37
C ALA A 155 22.73 -1.49 -0.62
N GLY A 156 21.77 -0.74 -0.08
CA GLY A 156 20.84 0.07 -0.85
C GLY A 156 19.52 -0.63 -1.19
N ASP A 157 19.38 -1.92 -0.92
CA ASP A 157 18.12 -2.63 -1.09
C ASP A 157 17.09 -2.19 -0.05
N ARG A 158 15.83 -2.22 -0.44
CA ARG A 158 14.71 -2.00 0.47
C ARG A 158 14.27 -3.33 1.08
N VAL A 159 14.10 -3.39 2.40
CA VAL A 159 13.54 -4.56 3.10
C VAL A 159 12.11 -4.80 2.60
N PRO A 160 11.84 -5.94 1.95
CA PRO A 160 10.57 -6.14 1.24
C PRO A 160 9.44 -6.70 2.13
N ALA A 161 9.78 -7.28 3.27
CA ALA A 161 8.86 -7.90 4.22
C ALA A 161 9.51 -8.01 5.60
N ASP A 162 8.71 -8.27 6.63
CA ASP A 162 9.22 -8.63 7.94
C ASP A 162 10.00 -9.94 7.87
N GLY A 163 11.16 -9.99 8.55
CA GLY A 163 12.04 -11.17 8.49
C GLY A 163 12.88 -11.36 9.73
N ARG A 164 13.36 -12.58 9.91
CA ARG A 164 14.38 -12.91 10.90
C ARG A 164 15.76 -12.96 10.23
N VAL A 165 16.71 -12.20 10.74
CA VAL A 165 18.08 -12.22 10.25
C VAL A 165 18.68 -13.60 10.53
N ILE A 166 19.25 -14.23 9.50
CA ILE A 166 19.92 -15.53 9.57
C ILE A 166 21.44 -15.32 9.57
N VAL A 167 21.90 -14.48 8.65
CA VAL A 167 23.32 -14.11 8.51
C VAL A 167 23.38 -12.60 8.31
N ALA A 168 24.17 -11.94 9.13
CA ALA A 168 24.46 -10.51 9.00
C ALA A 168 25.95 -10.28 8.86
N ALA A 169 26.34 -9.53 7.83
CA ALA A 169 27.68 -8.99 7.69
C ALA A 169 27.57 -7.46 7.81
N THR A 170 27.63 -6.93 9.03
CA THR A 170 27.48 -5.49 9.29
C THR A 170 26.19 -4.89 8.75
N LEU A 171 25.05 -5.59 8.95
CA LEU A 171 23.75 -5.15 8.47
C LEU A 171 23.28 -3.93 9.27
N GLN A 172 23.08 -2.82 8.57
CA GLN A 172 22.48 -1.62 9.12
C GLN A 172 21.21 -1.29 8.32
N ILE A 173 20.13 -1.00 9.03
CA ILE A 173 18.83 -0.67 8.43
C ILE A 173 18.44 0.74 8.83
N GLU A 174 18.10 1.56 7.82
CA GLU A 174 17.54 2.89 8.02
C GLU A 174 16.04 2.78 8.31
N GLU A 175 15.68 3.05 9.57
CA GLU A 175 14.29 2.93 10.07
C GLU A 175 13.62 4.29 10.23
N GLY A 176 14.20 5.36 9.69
CA GLY A 176 13.71 6.74 9.85
C GLY A 176 12.25 6.95 9.46
N ALA A 177 11.74 6.19 8.49
CA ALA A 177 10.34 6.24 8.10
C ALA A 177 9.37 5.69 9.17
N LEU A 178 9.84 4.83 10.08
CA LEU A 178 9.05 4.20 11.14
C LEU A 178 9.25 4.89 12.49
N THR A 179 10.50 5.23 12.82
CA THR A 179 10.89 5.73 14.14
C THR A 179 11.04 7.26 14.17
N GLY A 180 11.23 7.89 13.00
CA GLY A 180 11.57 9.31 12.88
C GLY A 180 13.05 9.60 13.13
N GLU A 181 13.88 8.60 13.41
CA GLU A 181 15.32 8.75 13.64
C GLU A 181 16.09 8.55 12.33
N SER A 182 17.04 9.45 12.04
CA SER A 182 17.83 9.45 10.80
C SER A 182 19.09 8.57 10.87
N VAL A 183 19.30 7.87 12.00
CA VAL A 183 20.49 7.03 12.19
C VAL A 183 20.15 5.57 11.89
N ALA A 184 20.97 4.93 11.04
CA ALA A 184 20.79 3.52 10.74
C ALA A 184 21.06 2.65 11.97
N VAL A 185 20.24 1.64 12.18
CA VAL A 185 20.30 0.72 13.31
C VAL A 185 20.94 -0.60 12.87
N GLU A 186 21.96 -1.03 13.63
CA GLU A 186 22.60 -2.32 13.39
C GLU A 186 21.66 -3.46 13.78
N LYS A 187 21.56 -4.48 12.93
CA LYS A 187 20.75 -5.68 13.13
C LYS A 187 21.64 -6.94 13.14
N SER A 188 21.36 -7.83 14.07
CA SER A 188 22.11 -9.11 14.27
C SER A 188 21.14 -10.25 14.51
#